data_c64b2068fe0cee3a264ac8485e1387e6
#
_entry.id   c64b2068fe0cee3a264ac8485e1387e6
#
_cell.length_a   1.000
_cell.length_b   1.000
_cell.length_c   1.000
_cell.angle_alpha   90.00
_cell.angle_beta   90.00
_cell.angle_gamma   90.00
#
_symmetry.space_group_name_H-M   'P 1'
#
loop_
_entity.id
_entity.type
_entity.pdbx_description
1 polymer ?
#
loop_
_entity_poly.entity_id
_entity_poly.type
_entity_poly.pdbx_seq_one_letter_code
_entity_poly.pdbx_strand_id
1 'polypeptide(L)'
;MKKLALSFCAVTVMTISGCASFADMAGADSATLNAQSAQSFAKMTQEARAKNQLDTSSSTYQRINSVFLRLKPYADQLNQTGQRFDWQLAVLKSDSVNAYVAPGGKVVFYTGIVNKLNLSNDEIAAIMGHEMTHALEEHAKSKIGAQALTNLAIGIGTSYAGTNIGDLGNAAINLGSQIGIGLPYSRNLESRADYGGLMLMAKAGYNPNAAISLWEKMNRLDGARGASFLSTHPSNTQRIGDMRKNLPAAMAVYNKRR
;
A
#
# COMPACT_ATOMS: atom_id res chain seq x y z
N MET A 1 7.81 34.87 19.07
CA MET A 1 7.91 34.13 17.82
C MET A 1 8.22 32.63 17.94
N LYS A 2 8.73 32.11 19.08
CA LYS A 2 9.03 30.67 19.28
C LYS A 2 7.80 29.80 19.60
N LYS A 3 6.67 30.36 20.00
CA LYS A 3 5.45 29.60 20.38
C LYS A 3 4.55 29.22 19.17
N LEU A 4 4.67 29.91 18.02
CA LEU A 4 3.88 29.62 16.83
C LEU A 4 4.40 28.41 16.04
N ALA A 5 5.71 28.16 16.08
CA ALA A 5 6.32 27.03 15.36
C ALA A 5 6.00 25.66 15.99
N LEU A 6 5.81 25.59 17.33
CA LEU A 6 5.42 24.35 18.01
C LEU A 6 3.95 23.96 17.73
N SER A 7 3.06 24.94 17.57
CA SER A 7 1.65 24.69 17.24
C SER A 7 1.46 24.08 15.84
N PHE A 8 2.29 24.46 14.87
CA PHE A 8 2.17 23.96 13.49
C PHE A 8 2.62 22.51 13.35
N CYS A 9 3.69 22.10 14.06
CA CYS A 9 4.12 20.69 14.10
C CYS A 9 3.12 19.77 14.81
N ALA A 10 2.49 20.26 15.91
CA ALA A 10 1.50 19.48 16.65
C ALA A 10 0.22 19.22 15.83
N VAL A 11 -0.21 20.21 15.03
CA VAL A 11 -1.40 20.07 14.18
C VAL A 11 -1.18 19.07 13.06
N THR A 12 0.02 18.99 12.49
CA THR A 12 0.30 18.05 11.39
C THR A 12 0.38 16.59 11.86
N VAL A 13 0.85 16.34 13.09
CA VAL A 13 0.85 15.00 13.70
C VAL A 13 -0.56 14.59 14.13
N MET A 14 -1.37 15.52 14.63
CA MET A 14 -2.77 15.27 15.02
C MET A 14 -3.66 14.90 13.82
N THR A 15 -3.40 15.38 12.61
CA THR A 15 -4.27 15.09 11.45
C THR A 15 -4.14 13.67 10.95
N ILE A 16 -2.95 13.05 11.02
CA ILE A 16 -2.75 11.66 10.55
C ILE A 16 -3.28 10.67 11.60
N SER A 17 -3.03 10.90 12.89
CA SER A 17 -3.63 10.13 13.97
C SER A 17 -5.16 10.30 14.02
N GLY A 18 -5.67 11.48 13.66
CA GLY A 18 -7.10 11.77 13.61
C GLY A 18 -7.86 10.95 12.57
N CYS A 19 -7.31 10.74 11.38
CA CYS A 19 -7.98 9.94 10.33
C CYS A 19 -8.09 8.46 10.72
N ALA A 20 -7.02 7.86 11.27
CA ALA A 20 -7.07 6.48 11.73
C ALA A 20 -8.05 6.28 12.91
N SER A 21 -8.03 7.20 13.89
CA SER A 21 -8.99 7.19 15.01
C SER A 21 -10.43 7.41 14.55
N PHE A 22 -10.65 8.21 13.50
CA PHE A 22 -11.97 8.38 12.93
C PHE A 22 -12.47 7.11 12.21
N ALA A 23 -11.57 6.36 11.57
CA ALA A 23 -11.90 5.04 11.03
C ALA A 23 -12.36 4.08 12.14
N ASP A 24 -11.67 4.07 13.30
CA ASP A 24 -12.06 3.25 14.47
C ASP A 24 -13.47 3.62 14.96
N MET A 25 -13.78 4.91 15.10
CA MET A 25 -15.11 5.39 15.48
C MET A 25 -16.19 5.01 14.46
N ALA A 26 -15.83 4.90 13.19
CA ALA A 26 -16.72 4.49 12.11
C ALA A 26 -16.84 2.97 11.98
N GLY A 27 -16.28 2.17 12.91
CA GLY A 27 -16.34 0.71 12.90
C GLY A 27 -15.36 0.05 11.91
N ALA A 28 -14.38 0.81 11.38
CA ALA A 28 -13.33 0.34 10.49
C ALA A 28 -12.00 0.22 11.24
N ASP A 29 -12.02 -0.43 12.40
CA ASP A 29 -10.82 -0.73 13.17
C ASP A 29 -9.92 -1.77 12.46
N SER A 30 -8.67 -1.87 12.92
CA SER A 30 -7.66 -2.73 12.29
C SER A 30 -8.05 -4.21 12.26
N ALA A 31 -8.67 -4.73 13.32
CA ALA A 31 -9.09 -6.13 13.38
C ALA A 31 -10.23 -6.41 12.38
N THR A 32 -11.23 -5.52 12.34
CA THR A 32 -12.34 -5.58 11.39
C THR A 32 -11.85 -5.53 9.94
N LEU A 33 -10.97 -4.58 9.61
CA LEU A 33 -10.41 -4.44 8.25
C LEU A 33 -9.58 -5.66 7.85
N ASN A 34 -8.78 -6.21 8.77
CA ASN A 34 -7.98 -7.40 8.51
C ASN A 34 -8.87 -8.63 8.24
N ALA A 35 -9.95 -8.80 9.02
CA ALA A 35 -10.90 -9.90 8.84
C ALA A 35 -11.64 -9.81 7.49
N GLN A 36 -12.12 -8.62 7.13
CA GLN A 36 -12.79 -8.38 5.84
C GLN A 36 -11.85 -8.60 4.66
N SER A 37 -10.61 -8.14 4.77
CA SER A 37 -9.57 -8.35 3.76
C SER A 37 -9.26 -9.83 3.58
N ALA A 38 -9.18 -10.60 4.66
CA ALA A 38 -8.95 -12.03 4.60
C ALA A 38 -10.09 -12.76 3.87
N GLN A 39 -11.35 -12.41 4.15
CA GLN A 39 -12.51 -12.98 3.45
C GLN A 39 -12.52 -12.62 1.96
N SER A 40 -12.29 -11.35 1.64
CA SER A 40 -12.24 -10.87 0.24
C SER A 40 -11.10 -11.52 -0.54
N PHE A 41 -9.93 -11.67 0.08
CA PHE A 41 -8.77 -12.33 -0.52
C PHE A 41 -9.04 -13.82 -0.77
N ALA A 42 -9.65 -14.52 0.19
CA ALA A 42 -10.03 -15.93 0.04
C ALA A 42 -11.01 -16.12 -1.12
N LYS A 43 -12.05 -15.29 -1.20
CA LYS A 43 -13.03 -15.30 -2.29
C LYS A 43 -12.35 -15.03 -3.64
N MET A 44 -11.57 -13.98 -3.74
CA MET A 44 -10.84 -13.60 -4.96
C MET A 44 -9.91 -14.72 -5.44
N THR A 45 -9.16 -15.34 -4.53
CA THR A 45 -8.23 -16.44 -4.88
C THR A 45 -8.98 -17.71 -5.30
N GLN A 46 -10.12 -18.01 -4.69
CA GLN A 46 -10.99 -19.12 -5.10
C GLN A 46 -11.54 -18.89 -6.51
N GLU A 47 -12.05 -17.69 -6.80
CA GLU A 47 -12.57 -17.33 -8.14
C GLU A 47 -11.46 -17.36 -9.19
N ALA A 48 -10.28 -16.82 -8.87
CA ALA A 48 -9.12 -16.85 -9.77
C ALA A 48 -8.66 -18.28 -10.07
N ARG A 49 -8.71 -19.17 -9.07
CA ARG A 49 -8.40 -20.59 -9.25
C ARG A 49 -9.42 -21.28 -10.16
N ALA A 50 -10.71 -21.05 -9.94
CA ALA A 50 -11.78 -21.61 -10.78
C ALA A 50 -11.67 -21.19 -12.24
N LYS A 51 -11.14 -19.97 -12.50
CA LYS A 51 -10.92 -19.42 -13.84
C LYS A 51 -9.53 -19.70 -14.42
N ASN A 52 -8.68 -20.53 -13.76
CA ASN A 52 -7.27 -20.76 -14.13
C ASN A 52 -6.42 -19.47 -14.20
N GLN A 53 -6.83 -18.43 -13.52
CA GLN A 53 -6.12 -17.14 -13.46
C GLN A 53 -5.16 -17.03 -12.28
N LEU A 54 -5.21 -17.94 -11.30
CA LEU A 54 -4.24 -17.98 -10.22
C LEU A 54 -2.95 -18.66 -10.72
N ASP A 55 -1.84 -17.92 -10.66
CA ASP A 55 -0.52 -18.46 -10.99
C ASP A 55 0.12 -19.05 -9.74
N THR A 56 0.52 -20.32 -9.81
CA THR A 56 1.14 -21.05 -8.69
C THR A 56 2.45 -21.72 -9.07
N SER A 57 2.88 -21.63 -10.33
CA SER A 57 4.00 -22.45 -10.84
C SER A 57 4.90 -21.80 -11.88
N SER A 58 4.49 -20.70 -12.53
CA SER A 58 5.31 -20.05 -13.55
C SER A 58 6.63 -19.52 -12.99
N SER A 59 7.61 -19.27 -13.84
CA SER A 59 8.86 -18.62 -13.44
C SER A 59 8.62 -17.24 -12.84
N THR A 60 7.61 -16.50 -13.33
CA THR A 60 7.21 -15.21 -12.77
C THR A 60 6.67 -15.38 -11.35
N TYR A 61 5.78 -16.36 -11.11
CA TYR A 61 5.32 -16.69 -9.75
C TYR A 61 6.48 -17.04 -8.82
N GLN A 62 7.41 -17.92 -9.27
CA GLN A 62 8.54 -18.34 -8.44
C GLN A 62 9.40 -17.14 -8.01
N ARG A 63 9.65 -16.20 -8.91
CA ARG A 63 10.39 -14.96 -8.61
C ARG A 63 9.67 -14.08 -7.61
N ILE A 64 8.38 -13.81 -7.83
CA ILE A 64 7.56 -12.98 -6.91
C ILE A 64 7.49 -13.66 -5.54
N ASN A 65 7.23 -14.97 -5.48
CA ASN A 65 7.12 -15.71 -4.23
C ASN A 65 8.45 -15.74 -3.45
N SER A 66 9.58 -15.90 -4.16
CA SER A 66 10.91 -15.84 -3.53
C SER A 66 11.17 -14.48 -2.89
N VAL A 67 10.80 -13.39 -3.56
CA VAL A 67 10.89 -12.04 -3.02
C VAL A 67 9.98 -11.87 -1.80
N PHE A 68 8.73 -12.30 -1.90
CA PHE A 68 7.75 -12.25 -0.81
C PHE A 68 8.25 -12.96 0.45
N LEU A 69 8.70 -14.21 0.31
CA LEU A 69 9.19 -15.00 1.44
C LEU A 69 10.43 -14.38 2.10
N ARG A 70 11.26 -13.69 1.32
CA ARG A 70 12.46 -13.04 1.82
C ARG A 70 12.17 -11.70 2.53
N LEU A 71 11.14 -10.94 2.10
CA LEU A 71 10.74 -9.70 2.76
C LEU A 71 9.90 -9.93 4.02
N LYS A 72 9.03 -10.95 4.01
CA LYS A 72 8.05 -11.24 5.05
C LYS A 72 8.61 -11.19 6.49
N PRO A 73 9.71 -11.87 6.86
CA PRO A 73 10.22 -11.85 8.24
C PRO A 73 10.64 -10.44 8.71
N TYR A 74 11.09 -9.59 7.80
CA TYR A 74 11.42 -8.19 8.13
C TYR A 74 10.18 -7.32 8.24
N ALA A 75 9.16 -7.57 7.44
CA ALA A 75 7.86 -6.94 7.56
C ALA A 75 7.20 -7.30 8.90
N ASP A 76 7.26 -8.57 9.32
CA ASP A 76 6.77 -9.01 10.64
C ASP A 76 7.47 -8.25 11.78
N GLN A 77 8.79 -8.05 11.71
CA GLN A 77 9.55 -7.30 12.71
C GLN A 77 9.20 -5.80 12.76
N LEU A 78 8.77 -5.24 11.64
CA LEU A 78 8.39 -3.82 11.53
C LEU A 78 6.92 -3.57 11.86
N ASN A 79 6.13 -4.60 12.06
CA ASN A 79 4.71 -4.47 12.32
C ASN A 79 4.47 -3.90 13.74
N GLN A 80 3.93 -2.69 13.81
CA GLN A 80 3.58 -1.98 15.03
C GLN A 80 2.08 -1.71 15.16
N THR A 81 1.25 -2.36 14.35
CA THR A 81 -0.21 -2.14 14.31
C THR A 81 -0.96 -2.70 15.51
N GLY A 82 -0.29 -3.47 16.37
CA GLY A 82 -0.93 -4.21 17.45
C GLY A 82 -1.71 -5.46 16.97
N GLN A 83 -1.78 -5.69 15.67
CA GLN A 83 -2.43 -6.85 15.05
C GLN A 83 -1.38 -7.74 14.38
N ARG A 84 -1.45 -9.05 14.62
CA ARG A 84 -0.61 -9.99 13.88
C ARG A 84 -1.12 -10.10 12.44
N PHE A 85 -0.24 -9.89 11.46
CA PHE A 85 -0.58 -10.07 10.06
C PHE A 85 -0.43 -11.54 9.63
N ASP A 86 -1.42 -12.03 8.94
CA ASP A 86 -1.34 -13.29 8.19
C ASP A 86 -0.98 -12.99 6.74
N TRP A 87 0.33 -12.79 6.51
CA TRP A 87 0.86 -12.48 5.19
C TRP A 87 0.58 -13.61 4.18
N GLN A 88 -0.18 -13.29 3.16
CA GLN A 88 -0.49 -14.21 2.06
C GLN A 88 -0.23 -13.52 0.72
N LEU A 89 0.22 -14.31 -0.26
CA LEU A 89 0.49 -13.86 -1.62
C LEU A 89 -0.44 -14.55 -2.61
N ALA A 90 -1.05 -13.78 -3.48
CA ALA A 90 -1.70 -14.26 -4.69
C ALA A 90 -1.03 -13.64 -5.92
N VAL A 91 -0.69 -14.46 -6.90
CA VAL A 91 -0.21 -13.99 -8.20
C VAL A 91 -1.27 -14.30 -9.25
N LEU A 92 -1.75 -13.27 -9.94
CA LEU A 92 -2.81 -13.40 -10.95
C LEU A 92 -2.23 -13.34 -12.35
N LYS A 93 -2.58 -14.31 -13.18
CA LYS A 93 -2.27 -14.32 -14.63
C LYS A 93 -3.11 -13.26 -15.31
N SER A 94 -2.50 -12.12 -15.58
CA SER A 94 -3.16 -10.98 -16.22
C SER A 94 -2.12 -10.05 -16.80
N ASP A 95 -2.47 -9.40 -17.90
CA ASP A 95 -1.67 -8.35 -18.53
C ASP A 95 -1.74 -7.01 -17.81
N SER A 96 -2.52 -6.90 -16.74
CA SER A 96 -2.61 -5.69 -15.94
C SER A 96 -1.24 -5.35 -15.30
N VAL A 97 -0.82 -4.10 -15.43
CA VAL A 97 0.36 -3.58 -14.74
C VAL A 97 -0.08 -3.11 -13.36
N ASN A 98 -0.22 -4.06 -12.43
CA ASN A 98 -0.72 -3.78 -11.09
C ASN A 98 -0.13 -4.70 -10.01
N ALA A 99 -0.11 -4.18 -8.79
CA ALA A 99 0.10 -4.91 -7.54
C ALA A 99 -0.60 -4.12 -6.43
N TYR A 100 -0.98 -4.76 -5.34
CA TYR A 100 -1.51 -4.08 -4.17
C TYR A 100 -1.41 -4.94 -2.92
N VAL A 101 -1.55 -4.30 -1.76
CA VAL A 101 -1.74 -4.97 -0.48
C VAL A 101 -3.09 -4.56 0.12
N ALA A 102 -3.81 -5.53 0.68
CA ALA A 102 -4.96 -5.25 1.51
C ALA A 102 -4.61 -5.40 3.01
N PRO A 103 -5.39 -4.80 3.93
CA PRO A 103 -5.16 -4.88 5.37
C PRO A 103 -4.89 -6.31 5.84
N GLY A 104 -4.08 -6.47 6.90
CA GLY A 104 -3.71 -7.77 7.42
C GLY A 104 -2.69 -8.55 6.57
N GLY A 105 -2.06 -7.89 5.57
CA GLY A 105 -0.96 -8.46 4.79
C GLY A 105 -1.40 -9.35 3.63
N LYS A 106 -2.51 -9.05 2.97
CA LYS A 106 -2.99 -9.77 1.78
C LYS A 106 -2.42 -9.12 0.51
N VAL A 107 -1.33 -9.70 -0.02
CA VAL A 107 -0.57 -9.17 -1.15
C VAL A 107 -1.06 -9.79 -2.46
N VAL A 108 -1.31 -8.96 -3.45
CA VAL A 108 -1.71 -9.39 -4.80
C VAL A 108 -0.75 -8.80 -5.82
N PHE A 109 -0.22 -9.65 -6.69
CA PHE A 109 0.58 -9.26 -7.85
C PHE A 109 -0.07 -9.76 -9.13
N TYR A 110 -0.01 -8.96 -10.18
CA TYR A 110 -0.39 -9.36 -11.51
C TYR A 110 0.87 -9.70 -12.32
N THR A 111 0.85 -10.77 -13.10
CA THR A 111 2.02 -11.15 -13.91
C THR A 111 2.44 -10.05 -14.89
N GLY A 112 1.49 -9.24 -15.34
CA GLY A 112 1.72 -8.15 -16.28
C GLY A 112 2.69 -7.08 -15.79
N ILE A 113 2.70 -6.78 -14.47
CA ILE A 113 3.63 -5.76 -13.94
C ILE A 113 5.10 -6.24 -14.05
N VAL A 114 5.34 -7.52 -13.82
CA VAL A 114 6.70 -8.10 -13.92
C VAL A 114 7.11 -8.28 -15.37
N ASN A 115 6.22 -8.82 -16.19
CA ASN A 115 6.55 -9.22 -17.56
C ASN A 115 6.65 -8.01 -18.51
N LYS A 116 5.69 -7.07 -18.46
CA LYS A 116 5.70 -5.89 -19.35
C LYS A 116 6.81 -4.91 -19.03
N LEU A 117 7.17 -4.78 -17.75
CA LEU A 117 8.26 -3.92 -17.32
C LEU A 117 9.62 -4.64 -17.32
N ASN A 118 9.65 -5.92 -17.60
CA ASN A 118 10.84 -6.76 -17.48
C ASN A 118 11.60 -6.50 -16.18
N LEU A 119 10.89 -6.71 -15.05
CA LEU A 119 11.42 -6.38 -13.74
C LEU A 119 12.48 -7.38 -13.29
N SER A 120 13.56 -6.86 -12.70
CA SER A 120 14.51 -7.65 -11.91
C SER A 120 13.90 -8.07 -10.56
N ASN A 121 14.54 -8.96 -9.83
CA ASN A 121 14.09 -9.34 -8.49
C ASN A 121 14.21 -8.18 -7.48
N ASP A 122 15.21 -7.31 -7.64
CA ASP A 122 15.34 -6.11 -6.83
C ASP A 122 14.20 -5.10 -7.11
N GLU A 123 13.75 -4.97 -8.36
CA GLU A 123 12.60 -4.13 -8.73
C GLU A 123 11.27 -4.73 -8.25
N ILE A 124 11.11 -6.06 -8.28
CA ILE A 124 9.97 -6.74 -7.64
C ILE A 124 9.98 -6.47 -6.13
N ALA A 125 11.15 -6.50 -5.49
CA ALA A 125 11.29 -6.21 -4.06
C ALA A 125 10.97 -4.74 -3.74
N ALA A 126 11.25 -3.81 -4.64
CA ALA A 126 10.88 -2.40 -4.47
C ALA A 126 9.35 -2.22 -4.46
N ILE A 127 8.62 -2.85 -5.40
CA ILE A 127 7.14 -2.84 -5.40
C ILE A 127 6.63 -3.53 -4.14
N MET A 128 7.10 -4.74 -3.86
CA MET A 128 6.65 -5.54 -2.72
C MET A 128 6.86 -4.81 -1.39
N GLY A 129 8.02 -4.17 -1.21
CA GLY A 129 8.34 -3.39 -0.02
C GLY A 129 7.44 -2.17 0.13
N HIS A 130 7.16 -1.45 -0.96
CA HIS A 130 6.23 -0.33 -1.01
C HIS A 130 4.83 -0.78 -0.59
N GLU A 131 4.30 -1.86 -1.19
CA GLU A 131 3.00 -2.41 -0.85
C GLU A 131 2.93 -2.89 0.60
N MET A 132 3.92 -3.66 1.06
CA MET A 132 3.96 -4.12 2.46
C MET A 132 3.98 -2.94 3.44
N THR A 133 4.62 -1.82 3.10
CA THR A 133 4.62 -0.62 3.94
C THR A 133 3.23 0.01 4.03
N HIS A 134 2.44 0.01 2.94
CA HIS A 134 1.04 0.45 3.01
C HIS A 134 0.24 -0.33 4.05
N ALA A 135 0.44 -1.64 4.17
CA ALA A 135 -0.21 -2.45 5.20
C ALA A 135 0.35 -2.16 6.60
N LEU A 136 1.68 -2.11 6.77
CA LEU A 136 2.36 -1.88 8.05
C LEU A 136 2.02 -0.53 8.68
N GLU A 137 1.77 0.49 7.86
CA GLU A 137 1.40 1.83 8.29
C GLU A 137 -0.13 2.08 8.22
N GLU A 138 -0.92 1.04 7.97
CA GLU A 138 -2.38 1.09 7.92
C GLU A 138 -2.92 2.21 7.01
N HIS A 139 -2.27 2.42 5.86
CA HIS A 139 -2.64 3.49 4.94
C HIS A 139 -4.08 3.34 4.40
N ALA A 140 -4.57 2.12 4.22
CA ALA A 140 -5.97 1.85 3.85
C ALA A 140 -6.95 2.35 4.94
N LYS A 141 -6.66 2.07 6.21
CA LYS A 141 -7.44 2.56 7.36
C LYS A 141 -7.47 4.09 7.42
N SER A 142 -6.30 4.73 7.26
CA SER A 142 -6.19 6.19 7.23
C SER A 142 -7.01 6.81 6.10
N LYS A 143 -7.05 6.18 4.93
CA LYS A 143 -7.83 6.60 3.76
C LYS A 143 -9.33 6.45 4.00
N ILE A 144 -9.78 5.35 4.62
CA ILE A 144 -11.18 5.14 5.03
C ILE A 144 -11.61 6.24 6.00
N GLY A 145 -10.82 6.52 7.02
CA GLY A 145 -11.13 7.56 8.00
C GLY A 145 -11.19 8.96 7.38
N ALA A 146 -10.29 9.28 6.45
CA ALA A 146 -10.33 10.55 5.73
C ALA A 146 -11.59 10.69 4.86
N GLN A 147 -12.00 9.61 4.19
CA GLN A 147 -13.21 9.59 3.38
C GLN A 147 -14.47 9.71 4.24
N ALA A 148 -14.53 9.00 5.36
CA ALA A 148 -15.64 9.09 6.32
C ALA A 148 -15.77 10.50 6.90
N LEU A 149 -14.65 11.15 7.25
CA LEU A 149 -14.63 12.54 7.71
C LEU A 149 -15.10 13.51 6.62
N THR A 150 -14.68 13.29 5.37
CA THR A 150 -15.13 14.11 4.23
C THR A 150 -16.64 13.96 4.01
N ASN A 151 -17.16 12.74 4.04
CA ASN A 151 -18.58 12.46 3.88
C ASN A 151 -19.41 13.09 5.02
N LEU A 152 -18.90 13.05 6.26
CA LEU A 152 -19.52 13.72 7.40
C LEU A 152 -19.56 15.24 7.19
N ALA A 153 -18.47 15.86 6.77
CA ALA A 153 -18.42 17.29 6.51
C ALA A 153 -19.39 17.72 5.40
N ILE A 154 -19.51 16.94 4.33
CA ILE A 154 -20.50 17.16 3.26
C ILE A 154 -21.91 16.96 3.80
N GLY A 155 -22.17 15.89 4.57
CA GLY A 155 -23.47 15.60 5.18
C GLY A 155 -23.95 16.72 6.13
N ILE A 156 -23.06 17.29 6.93
CA ILE A 156 -23.36 18.45 7.79
C ILE A 156 -23.67 19.69 6.94
N GLY A 157 -22.99 19.85 5.80
CA GLY A 157 -23.21 20.98 4.88
C GLY A 157 -24.50 20.90 4.05
N THR A 158 -25.03 19.69 3.84
CA THR A 158 -26.18 19.44 2.94
C THR A 158 -27.46 19.03 3.64
N SER A 159 -27.42 18.62 4.92
CA SER A 159 -28.60 18.11 5.62
C SER A 159 -28.55 18.42 7.13
N TYR A 160 -29.45 19.25 7.58
CA TYR A 160 -29.79 19.44 9.00
C TYR A 160 -30.55 18.22 9.58
N ALA A 161 -30.62 17.08 8.90
CA ALA A 161 -31.42 15.93 9.27
C ALA A 161 -30.67 14.60 9.20
N GLY A 162 -30.26 14.09 10.35
CA GLY A 162 -30.34 12.66 10.64
C GLY A 162 -29.32 11.72 10.01
N THR A 163 -28.14 12.15 9.56
CA THR A 163 -27.11 11.21 9.11
C THR A 163 -26.46 10.52 10.33
N ASN A 164 -26.73 9.21 10.48
CA ASN A 164 -26.18 8.42 11.56
C ASN A 164 -24.70 8.08 11.25
N ILE A 165 -23.77 8.29 12.19
CA ILE A 165 -22.34 7.97 12.04
C ILE A 165 -22.14 6.49 11.64
N GLY A 166 -23.03 5.60 12.09
CA GLY A 166 -23.03 4.19 11.69
C GLY A 166 -23.27 3.94 10.20
N ASP A 167 -24.11 4.74 9.55
CA ASP A 167 -24.38 4.62 8.10
C ASP A 167 -23.18 5.11 7.29
N LEU A 168 -22.45 6.11 7.78
CA LEU A 168 -21.18 6.56 7.19
C LEU A 168 -20.09 5.51 7.34
N GLY A 169 -20.06 4.80 8.47
CA GLY A 169 -19.17 3.66 8.69
C GLY A 169 -19.43 2.52 7.71
N ASN A 170 -20.68 2.13 7.52
CA ASN A 170 -21.04 1.08 6.56
C ASN A 170 -20.71 1.48 5.10
N ALA A 171 -20.90 2.73 4.72
CA ALA A 171 -20.49 3.24 3.42
C ALA A 171 -18.95 3.23 3.27
N ALA A 172 -18.21 3.60 4.32
CA ALA A 172 -16.75 3.57 4.34
C ALA A 172 -16.21 2.13 4.30
N ILE A 173 -16.86 1.19 4.98
CA ILE A 173 -16.51 -0.24 4.97
C ILE A 173 -16.78 -0.87 3.61
N ASN A 174 -17.89 -0.55 2.96
CA ASN A 174 -18.17 -0.97 1.59
C ASN A 174 -17.18 -0.37 0.58
N LEU A 175 -16.71 0.87 0.83
CA LEU A 175 -15.59 1.45 0.10
C LEU A 175 -14.28 0.70 0.39
N GLY A 176 -14.10 0.23 1.63
CA GLY A 176 -12.92 -0.54 2.07
C GLY A 176 -12.69 -1.81 1.27
N SER A 177 -13.76 -2.50 0.87
CA SER A 177 -13.67 -3.66 -0.03
C SER A 177 -13.17 -3.31 -1.44
N GLN A 178 -13.24 -2.03 -1.83
CA GLN A 178 -12.75 -1.50 -3.11
C GLN A 178 -11.43 -0.72 -2.98
N ILE A 179 -10.93 -0.49 -1.75
CA ILE A 179 -9.80 0.43 -1.47
C ILE A 179 -8.46 -0.06 -2.00
N GLY A 180 -8.26 -1.37 -2.18
CA GLY A 180 -7.08 -1.88 -2.88
C GLY A 180 -7.09 -1.64 -4.39
N ILE A 181 -8.21 -1.20 -4.97
CA ILE A 181 -8.42 -1.30 -6.43
C ILE A 181 -8.77 0.03 -7.11
N GLY A 182 -9.12 1.12 -6.40
CA GLY A 182 -9.78 2.21 -7.10
C GLY A 182 -9.42 3.65 -6.79
N LEU A 183 -8.93 3.99 -5.62
CA LEU A 183 -8.67 5.39 -5.25
C LEU A 183 -7.18 5.63 -4.96
N PRO A 184 -6.59 6.76 -5.42
CA PRO A 184 -5.19 7.06 -5.15
C PRO A 184 -4.92 7.32 -3.67
N TYR A 185 -3.74 6.95 -3.22
CA TYR A 185 -3.22 7.37 -1.92
C TYR A 185 -2.78 8.84 -1.97
N SER A 186 -2.80 9.51 -0.82
CA SER A 186 -2.27 10.87 -0.74
C SER A 186 -0.75 10.86 -0.92
N ARG A 187 -0.19 11.99 -1.40
CA ARG A 187 1.27 12.13 -1.61
C ARG A 187 2.09 11.82 -0.37
N ASN A 188 1.58 12.16 0.81
CA ASN A 188 2.25 11.89 2.07
C ASN A 188 2.33 10.38 2.35
N LEU A 189 1.21 9.64 2.16
CA LEU A 189 1.17 8.19 2.34
C LEU A 189 2.09 7.49 1.33
N GLU A 190 2.14 7.97 0.09
CA GLU A 190 3.04 7.46 -0.94
C GLU A 190 4.52 7.67 -0.56
N SER A 191 4.89 8.87 -0.10
CA SER A 191 6.28 9.15 0.32
C SER A 191 6.71 8.30 1.51
N ARG A 192 5.79 8.01 2.43
CA ARG A 192 6.03 7.10 3.57
C ARG A 192 6.21 5.66 3.07
N ALA A 193 5.34 5.20 2.16
CA ALA A 193 5.44 3.88 1.56
C ALA A 193 6.74 3.71 0.76
N ASP A 194 7.19 4.75 0.04
CA ASP A 194 8.47 4.76 -0.67
C ASP A 194 9.64 4.61 0.30
N TYR A 195 9.66 5.39 1.38
CA TYR A 195 10.73 5.32 2.37
C TYR A 195 10.75 3.97 3.10
N GLY A 196 9.61 3.51 3.60
CA GLY A 196 9.49 2.22 4.28
C GLY A 196 9.86 1.06 3.37
N GLY A 197 9.42 1.12 2.10
CA GLY A 197 9.75 0.14 1.08
C GLY A 197 11.24 0.05 0.78
N LEU A 198 11.93 1.21 0.64
CA LEU A 198 13.40 1.27 0.52
C LEU A 198 14.12 0.61 1.69
N MET A 199 13.67 0.91 2.91
CA MET A 199 14.27 0.34 4.14
C MET A 199 13.99 -1.16 4.26
N LEU A 200 12.78 -1.60 3.92
CA LEU A 200 12.38 -3.01 3.99
C LEU A 200 13.16 -3.86 2.98
N MET A 201 13.25 -3.42 1.71
CA MET A 201 14.02 -4.14 0.70
C MET A 201 15.52 -4.19 1.04
N ALA A 202 16.09 -3.10 1.57
CA ALA A 202 17.47 -3.05 2.03
C ALA A 202 17.74 -4.05 3.17
N LYS A 203 16.85 -4.09 4.18
CA LYS A 203 16.90 -5.08 5.27
C LYS A 203 16.82 -6.51 4.77
N ALA A 204 16.06 -6.76 3.72
CA ALA A 204 15.95 -8.07 3.08
C ALA A 204 17.14 -8.39 2.14
N GLY A 205 18.09 -7.46 1.95
CA GLY A 205 19.28 -7.66 1.12
C GLY A 205 18.99 -7.55 -0.38
N TYR A 206 18.00 -6.76 -0.76
CA TYR A 206 17.77 -6.30 -2.13
C TYR A 206 18.35 -4.90 -2.33
N ASN A 207 18.87 -4.64 -3.52
CA ASN A 207 19.56 -3.37 -3.84
C ASN A 207 18.56 -2.20 -3.94
N PRO A 208 18.59 -1.20 -3.04
CA PRO A 208 17.65 -0.08 -3.05
C PRO A 208 17.71 0.80 -4.31
N ASN A 209 18.82 0.79 -5.08
CA ASN A 209 18.90 1.52 -6.34
C ASN A 209 17.83 1.06 -7.34
N ALA A 210 17.37 -0.18 -7.23
CA ALA A 210 16.34 -0.73 -8.11
C ALA A 210 14.98 -0.02 -7.96
N ALA A 211 14.70 0.63 -6.82
CA ALA A 211 13.48 1.43 -6.69
C ALA A 211 13.48 2.63 -7.65
N ILE A 212 14.64 3.25 -7.88
CA ILE A 212 14.75 4.36 -8.84
C ILE A 212 14.50 3.86 -10.27
N SER A 213 15.18 2.78 -10.67
CA SER A 213 15.00 2.21 -12.02
C SER A 213 13.57 1.73 -12.27
N LEU A 214 12.90 1.19 -11.26
CA LEU A 214 11.49 0.81 -11.31
C LEU A 214 10.61 2.01 -11.68
N TRP A 215 10.73 3.13 -10.93
CA TRP A 215 9.91 4.31 -11.17
C TRP A 215 10.22 4.97 -12.52
N GLU A 216 11.46 4.91 -12.97
CA GLU A 216 11.83 5.34 -14.33
C GLU A 216 11.18 4.45 -15.41
N LYS A 217 11.06 3.14 -15.18
CA LYS A 217 10.31 2.23 -16.06
C LYS A 217 8.81 2.54 -16.03
N MET A 218 8.22 2.75 -14.84
CA MET A 218 6.81 3.11 -14.69
C MET A 218 6.46 4.40 -15.42
N ASN A 219 7.27 5.45 -15.29
CA ASN A 219 7.05 6.72 -15.95
C ASN A 219 7.09 6.61 -17.48
N ARG A 220 7.86 5.69 -18.03
CA ARG A 220 7.86 5.42 -19.49
C ARG A 220 6.58 4.78 -19.99
N LEU A 221 5.85 4.09 -19.12
CA LEU A 221 4.54 3.50 -19.45
C LEU A 221 3.38 4.48 -19.37
N ASP A 222 3.52 5.59 -18.65
CA ASP A 222 2.45 6.56 -18.40
C ASP A 222 1.91 7.22 -19.71
N GLY A 223 2.68 7.17 -20.80
CA GLY A 223 2.22 7.52 -22.14
C GLY A 223 1.42 6.43 -22.87
N ALA A 224 1.37 5.20 -22.36
CA ALA A 224 0.64 4.07 -22.93
C ALA A 224 -0.53 3.70 -22.00
N ARG A 225 -1.76 3.87 -22.47
CA ARG A 225 -3.00 3.48 -21.75
C ARG A 225 -2.87 2.09 -21.15
N GLY A 226 -2.82 1.96 -19.79
CA GLY A 226 -2.90 0.65 -19.17
C GLY A 226 -2.15 0.41 -17.85
N ALA A 227 -1.46 1.38 -17.27
CA ALA A 227 -0.82 1.20 -15.97
C ALA A 227 -1.80 1.48 -14.84
N SER A 228 -2.60 0.47 -14.44
CA SER A 228 -3.55 0.58 -13.32
C SER A 228 -2.84 0.84 -11.99
N PHE A 229 -1.57 0.45 -11.86
CA PHE A 229 -0.74 0.77 -10.70
C PHE A 229 -0.59 2.28 -10.48
N LEU A 230 -0.34 3.05 -11.54
CA LEU A 230 -0.19 4.50 -11.45
C LEU A 230 -1.50 5.24 -11.12
N SER A 231 -2.67 4.61 -11.34
CA SER A 231 -3.95 5.21 -10.95
C SER A 231 -4.16 5.21 -9.44
N THR A 232 -3.61 4.23 -8.72
CA THR A 232 -3.67 4.12 -7.25
C THR A 232 -2.42 4.68 -6.57
N HIS A 233 -1.27 4.66 -7.25
CA HIS A 233 0.03 5.14 -6.79
C HIS A 233 0.59 6.19 -7.76
N PRO A 234 0.05 7.43 -7.76
CA PRO A 234 0.48 8.45 -8.71
C PRO A 234 1.98 8.72 -8.64
N SER A 235 2.65 8.58 -9.78
CA SER A 235 4.06 8.92 -9.88
C SER A 235 4.22 10.42 -10.14
N ASN A 236 5.29 10.99 -9.66
CA ASN A 236 5.74 12.33 -10.04
C ASN A 236 7.26 12.43 -9.83
N THR A 237 7.85 13.44 -10.46
CA THR A 237 9.30 13.71 -10.35
C THR A 237 9.75 13.98 -8.92
N GLN A 238 8.87 14.50 -8.07
CA GLN A 238 9.15 14.74 -6.65
C GLN A 238 9.37 13.43 -5.90
N ARG A 239 8.53 12.38 -6.11
CA ARG A 239 8.69 11.07 -5.47
C ARG A 239 10.06 10.46 -5.78
N ILE A 240 10.47 10.47 -7.04
CA ILE A 240 11.81 9.98 -7.45
C ILE A 240 12.91 10.82 -6.78
N GLY A 241 12.74 12.14 -6.71
CA GLY A 241 13.66 13.04 -6.01
C GLY A 241 13.77 12.72 -4.52
N ASP A 242 12.67 12.45 -3.85
CA ASP A 242 12.64 12.12 -2.42
C ASP A 242 13.21 10.72 -2.16
N MET A 243 12.95 9.74 -3.02
CA MET A 243 13.62 8.44 -2.95
C MET A 243 15.14 8.56 -3.12
N ARG A 244 15.63 9.39 -4.05
CA ARG A 244 17.07 9.64 -4.21
C ARG A 244 17.71 10.27 -2.97
N LYS A 245 17.01 11.17 -2.26
CA LYS A 245 17.48 11.74 -0.98
C LYS A 245 17.57 10.66 0.12
N ASN A 246 16.64 9.71 0.13
CA ASN A 246 16.58 8.65 1.14
C ASN A 246 17.48 7.44 0.81
N LEU A 247 17.93 7.33 -0.44
CA LEU A 247 18.73 6.22 -0.94
C LEU A 247 20.02 5.98 -0.13
N PRO A 248 20.81 6.99 0.30
CA PRO A 248 22.02 6.77 1.09
C PRO A 248 21.73 6.04 2.41
N ALA A 249 20.62 6.33 3.09
CA ALA A 249 20.23 5.66 4.32
C ALA A 249 19.88 4.18 4.07
N ALA A 250 19.13 3.88 3.01
CA ALA A 250 18.79 2.51 2.63
C ALA A 250 20.05 1.73 2.19
N MET A 251 20.96 2.35 1.44
CA MET A 251 22.23 1.75 1.02
C MET A 251 23.14 1.44 2.23
N ALA A 252 23.13 2.28 3.25
CA ALA A 252 23.88 2.00 4.48
C ALA A 252 23.36 0.72 5.20
N VAL A 253 22.05 0.48 5.18
CA VAL A 253 21.43 -0.75 5.70
C VAL A 253 21.79 -1.96 4.83
N TYR A 254 21.68 -1.81 3.52
CA TYR A 254 22.00 -2.86 2.55
C TYR A 254 23.47 -3.31 2.65
N ASN A 255 24.41 -2.36 2.72
CA ASN A 255 25.86 -2.65 2.75
C ASN A 255 26.32 -3.31 4.06
N LYS A 256 25.62 -3.09 5.19
CA LYS A 256 25.92 -3.81 6.45
C LYS A 256 25.62 -5.30 6.41
N ARG A 257 24.94 -5.78 5.37
CA ARG A 257 24.57 -7.19 5.19
C ARG A 257 25.49 -7.96 4.24
N ARG A 258 26.36 -7.27 3.58
CA ARG A 258 27.43 -7.85 2.74
C ARG A 258 28.70 -8.04 3.55
#